data_fc4dddcba0a748297b28b842f1019ab6
#
_entry.id   fc4dddcba0a748297b28b842f1019ab6
#
_cell.length_a   1.000
_cell.length_b   1.000
_cell.length_c   1.000
_cell.angle_alpha   90.00
_cell.angle_beta   90.00
_cell.angle_gamma   90.00
#
_symmetry.space_group_name_H-M   'P 1'
#
loop_
_entity.id
_entity.type
_entity.pdbx_description
1 polymer ?
#
loop_
_entity_poly.entity_id
_entity_poly.type
_entity_poly.pdbx_seq_one_letter_code
_entity_poly.pdbx_strand_id
1 'polypeptide(L)'
;FQGHGEIRFPFVHKEASAKRVLTLEFFDGHKVYGAIERGYSGEKICKNTLGLIIKAVFEDGFFHADPHPGNFIILGAPEAPIIGVIDLGLVGRLTPQMREKTIDLMIAAVQEDARGIADALYEIGTPTRKVDRKAFDAEVARLAERYLGKQLGEIELSRLIQDLGGGATRFGLEIPPDFLLVGKALMTIEGVGKEIYPELDVFEEMKPYFMRLM
;
A
#
# COMPACT_ATOMS: atom_id res chain seq x y z
N PHE A 1 13.44 -3.65 -9.06
CA PHE A 1 12.98 -5.06 -8.93
C PHE A 1 13.90 -6.07 -9.67
N GLN A 2 15.10 -5.66 -10.13
CA GLN A 2 16.08 -6.62 -10.64
C GLN A 2 16.47 -7.59 -9.52
N GLY A 3 16.31 -8.90 -9.77
CA GLY A 3 16.61 -9.96 -8.79
C GLY A 3 15.42 -10.41 -7.92
N HIS A 4 14.25 -9.77 -8.02
CA HIS A 4 13.03 -10.24 -7.37
C HIS A 4 12.33 -11.25 -8.30
N GLY A 5 12.40 -12.55 -7.97
CA GLY A 5 11.82 -13.61 -8.78
C GLY A 5 10.30 -13.60 -8.85
N GLU A 6 9.66 -13.00 -7.87
CA GLU A 6 8.20 -12.97 -7.70
C GLU A 6 7.50 -11.81 -8.42
N ILE A 7 8.26 -10.82 -8.92
CA ILE A 7 7.71 -9.62 -9.57
C ILE A 7 8.37 -9.44 -10.95
N ARG A 8 7.56 -9.14 -11.94
CA ARG A 8 8.03 -8.91 -13.31
C ARG A 8 7.35 -7.70 -13.93
N PHE A 9 8.15 -6.86 -14.58
CA PHE A 9 7.68 -5.78 -15.46
C PHE A 9 7.98 -6.14 -16.91
N PRO A 10 7.07 -5.82 -17.86
CA PRO A 10 7.28 -6.15 -19.26
C PRO A 10 8.42 -5.32 -19.85
N PHE A 11 9.18 -5.94 -20.73
CA PHE A 11 10.16 -5.22 -21.53
C PHE A 11 9.46 -4.22 -22.45
N VAL A 12 10.03 -3.00 -22.57
CA VAL A 12 9.51 -1.96 -23.46
C VAL A 12 10.25 -2.00 -24.79
N HIS A 13 9.53 -2.31 -25.87
CA HIS A 13 10.06 -2.29 -27.23
C HIS A 13 10.06 -0.85 -27.77
N LYS A 14 11.13 -0.10 -27.48
CA LYS A 14 11.25 1.33 -27.84
C LYS A 14 11.19 1.55 -29.34
N GLU A 15 11.78 0.65 -30.11
CA GLU A 15 11.80 0.67 -31.57
C GLU A 15 10.43 0.49 -32.22
N ALA A 16 9.51 -0.16 -31.51
CA ALA A 16 8.13 -0.37 -31.94
C ALA A 16 7.14 0.53 -31.22
N SER A 17 7.63 1.50 -30.42
CA SER A 17 6.83 2.44 -29.65
C SER A 17 6.88 3.84 -30.26
N ALA A 18 5.82 4.63 -30.09
CA ALA A 18 5.69 6.01 -30.57
C ALA A 18 4.94 6.87 -29.56
N LYS A 19 4.81 8.18 -29.81
CA LYS A 19 4.16 9.14 -28.90
C LYS A 19 2.78 8.68 -28.37
N ARG A 20 2.04 7.89 -29.14
CA ARG A 20 0.68 7.42 -28.81
C ARG A 20 0.54 5.91 -28.83
N VAL A 21 1.66 5.19 -28.94
CA VAL A 21 1.68 3.72 -28.99
C VAL A 21 2.81 3.23 -28.09
N LEU A 22 2.49 2.44 -27.10
CA LEU A 22 3.45 1.77 -26.23
C LEU A 22 3.42 0.27 -26.54
N THR A 23 4.56 -0.26 -27.00
CA THR A 23 4.73 -1.69 -27.31
C THR A 23 5.49 -2.35 -26.18
N LEU A 24 4.86 -3.33 -25.54
CA LEU A 24 5.38 -4.06 -24.41
C LEU A 24 5.56 -5.54 -24.74
N GLU A 25 6.43 -6.20 -23.98
CA GLU A 25 6.47 -7.65 -23.91
C GLU A 25 5.08 -8.19 -23.57
N PHE A 26 4.66 -9.25 -24.28
CA PHE A 26 3.42 -9.94 -23.96
C PHE A 26 3.63 -10.92 -22.81
N PHE A 27 2.83 -10.82 -21.78
CA PHE A 27 2.80 -11.76 -20.68
C PHE A 27 1.76 -12.85 -20.95
N ASP A 28 2.22 -14.06 -21.23
CA ASP A 28 1.37 -15.24 -21.34
C ASP A 28 1.07 -15.78 -19.94
N GLY A 29 -0.05 -15.34 -19.39
CA GLY A 29 -0.47 -15.64 -18.03
C GLY A 29 -1.97 -15.42 -17.84
N HIS A 30 -2.42 -15.36 -16.59
CA HIS A 30 -3.82 -15.26 -16.22
C HIS A 30 -4.11 -13.96 -15.48
N LYS A 31 -5.31 -13.41 -15.65
CA LYS A 31 -5.82 -12.36 -14.74
C LYS A 31 -5.99 -12.96 -13.34
N VAL A 32 -5.92 -12.12 -12.31
CA VAL A 32 -5.91 -12.56 -10.90
C VAL A 32 -6.98 -13.59 -10.60
N TYR A 33 -8.26 -13.30 -10.86
CA TYR A 33 -9.36 -14.22 -10.58
C TYR A 33 -9.30 -15.50 -11.43
N GLY A 34 -8.94 -15.38 -12.71
CA GLY A 34 -8.75 -16.54 -13.56
C GLY A 34 -7.58 -17.45 -13.15
N ALA A 35 -6.57 -16.91 -12.45
CA ALA A 35 -5.51 -17.69 -11.83
C ALA A 35 -6.04 -18.48 -10.63
N ILE A 36 -6.85 -17.85 -9.77
CA ILE A 36 -7.49 -18.53 -8.61
C ILE A 36 -8.35 -19.71 -9.10
N GLU A 37 -9.18 -19.52 -10.12
CA GLU A 37 -9.98 -20.60 -10.72
C GLU A 37 -9.13 -21.77 -11.25
N ARG A 38 -7.87 -21.54 -11.57
CA ARG A 38 -6.89 -22.55 -12.03
C ARG A 38 -6.01 -23.10 -10.92
N GLY A 39 -6.34 -22.82 -9.66
CA GLY A 39 -5.66 -23.39 -8.49
C GLY A 39 -4.37 -22.67 -8.09
N TYR A 40 -4.13 -21.45 -8.57
CA TYR A 40 -3.05 -20.63 -8.04
C TYR A 40 -3.33 -20.22 -6.59
N SER A 41 -2.28 -20.20 -5.76
CA SER A 41 -2.39 -19.83 -4.36
C SER A 41 -2.71 -18.33 -4.18
N GLY A 42 -3.92 -18.02 -3.69
CA GLY A 42 -4.33 -16.66 -3.34
C GLY A 42 -3.43 -16.05 -2.29
N GLU A 43 -3.03 -16.83 -1.27
CA GLU A 43 -2.07 -16.40 -0.25
C GLU A 43 -0.75 -15.90 -0.85
N LYS A 44 -0.15 -16.69 -1.76
CA LYS A 44 1.13 -16.31 -2.39
C LYS A 44 0.98 -15.09 -3.30
N ILE A 45 -0.13 -14.99 -4.04
CA ILE A 45 -0.42 -13.81 -4.86
C ILE A 45 -0.51 -12.57 -3.95
N CYS A 46 -1.23 -12.64 -2.84
CA CYS A 46 -1.33 -11.53 -1.88
C CYS A 46 0.04 -11.16 -1.29
N LYS A 47 0.81 -12.13 -0.81
CA LYS A 47 2.14 -11.89 -0.22
C LYS A 47 3.11 -11.26 -1.22
N ASN A 48 3.16 -11.75 -2.46
CA ASN A 48 4.01 -11.20 -3.50
C ASN A 48 3.58 -9.77 -3.87
N THR A 49 2.27 -9.50 -3.94
CA THR A 49 1.74 -8.16 -4.23
C THR A 49 2.02 -7.19 -3.07
N LEU A 50 1.89 -7.62 -1.82
CA LEU A 50 2.29 -6.82 -0.66
C LEU A 50 3.79 -6.54 -0.65
N GLY A 51 4.62 -7.53 -0.94
CA GLY A 51 6.07 -7.35 -1.09
C GLY A 51 6.44 -6.32 -2.16
N LEU A 52 5.73 -6.33 -3.30
CA LEU A 52 5.86 -5.31 -4.33
C LEU A 52 5.56 -3.90 -3.78
N ILE A 53 4.44 -3.74 -3.06
CA ILE A 53 4.04 -2.43 -2.53
C ILE A 53 4.97 -1.97 -1.42
N ILE A 54 5.36 -2.84 -0.50
CA ILE A 54 6.29 -2.50 0.58
C ILE A 54 7.58 -1.95 -0.02
N LYS A 55 8.18 -2.68 -0.97
CA LYS A 55 9.40 -2.21 -1.63
C LYS A 55 9.18 -0.90 -2.38
N ALA A 56 8.15 -0.82 -3.20
CA ALA A 56 7.91 0.35 -4.05
C ALA A 56 7.63 1.62 -3.24
N VAL A 57 6.85 1.53 -2.15
CA VAL A 57 6.48 2.67 -1.30
C VAL A 57 7.60 3.02 -0.33
N PHE A 58 8.06 2.04 0.46
CA PHE A 58 8.90 2.31 1.63
C PHE A 58 10.40 2.23 1.34
N GLU A 59 10.83 1.52 0.29
CA GLU A 59 12.25 1.47 -0.11
C GLU A 59 12.54 2.41 -1.28
N ASP A 60 11.76 2.32 -2.37
CA ASP A 60 12.03 3.07 -3.60
C ASP A 60 11.36 4.45 -3.61
N GLY A 61 10.27 4.66 -2.88
CA GLY A 61 9.47 5.89 -2.88
C GLY A 61 8.80 6.17 -4.24
N PHE A 62 8.68 5.16 -5.07
CA PHE A 62 8.03 5.21 -6.37
C PHE A 62 7.15 3.98 -6.56
N PHE A 63 5.84 4.17 -6.62
CA PHE A 63 4.90 3.07 -6.54
C PHE A 63 3.71 3.21 -7.48
N HIS A 64 3.11 2.08 -7.80
CA HIS A 64 1.82 2.03 -8.49
C HIS A 64 0.70 2.47 -7.54
N ALA A 65 0.04 3.58 -7.87
CA ALA A 65 -0.97 4.18 -7.02
C ALA A 65 -2.39 3.64 -7.24
N ASP A 66 -2.56 2.72 -8.20
CA ASP A 66 -3.82 2.03 -8.49
C ASP A 66 -3.59 0.55 -8.78
N PRO A 67 -3.17 -0.26 -7.78
CA PRO A 67 -2.86 -1.68 -7.95
C PRO A 67 -4.14 -2.53 -8.11
N HIS A 68 -4.99 -2.15 -9.06
CA HIS A 68 -6.21 -2.85 -9.41
C HIS A 68 -5.88 -4.22 -10.04
N PRO A 69 -6.65 -5.29 -9.78
CA PRO A 69 -6.36 -6.63 -10.29
C PRO A 69 -6.31 -6.70 -11.82
N GLY A 70 -6.94 -5.76 -12.52
CA GLY A 70 -6.82 -5.58 -13.97
C GLY A 70 -5.42 -5.24 -14.46
N ASN A 71 -4.56 -4.67 -13.60
CA ASN A 71 -3.20 -4.24 -13.91
C ASN A 71 -2.15 -5.34 -13.67
N PHE A 72 -2.61 -6.53 -13.24
CA PHE A 72 -1.74 -7.67 -12.96
C PHE A 72 -2.04 -8.86 -13.86
N ILE A 73 -0.98 -9.54 -14.26
CA ILE A 73 -1.01 -10.86 -14.92
C ILE A 73 -0.26 -11.82 -14.00
N ILE A 74 -0.89 -12.92 -13.64
CA ILE A 74 -0.27 -13.96 -12.84
C ILE A 74 0.44 -14.92 -13.77
N LEU A 75 1.75 -15.01 -13.61
CA LEU A 75 2.68 -15.83 -14.36
C LEU A 75 3.22 -16.97 -13.48
N GLY A 76 4.02 -17.85 -14.07
CA GLY A 76 4.67 -18.94 -13.35
C GLY A 76 3.73 -20.11 -13.10
N ALA A 77 4.11 -20.97 -12.15
CA ALA A 77 3.32 -22.13 -11.76
C ALA A 77 2.34 -21.79 -10.61
N PRO A 78 1.25 -22.56 -10.43
CA PRO A 78 0.29 -22.35 -9.34
C PRO A 78 0.94 -22.28 -7.95
N GLU A 79 2.00 -23.07 -7.71
CA GLU A 79 2.73 -23.12 -6.44
C GLU A 79 3.76 -21.99 -6.29
N ALA A 80 4.11 -21.32 -7.39
CA ALA A 80 5.09 -20.23 -7.43
C ALA A 80 4.62 -19.11 -8.37
N PRO A 81 3.53 -18.38 -8.02
CA PRO A 81 2.99 -17.31 -8.84
C PRO A 81 3.96 -16.14 -8.90
N ILE A 82 4.08 -15.54 -10.08
CA ILE A 82 4.84 -14.33 -10.33
C ILE A 82 3.86 -13.22 -10.72
N ILE A 83 4.01 -12.05 -10.12
CA ILE A 83 3.15 -10.89 -10.40
C ILE A 83 3.74 -10.09 -11.57
N GLY A 84 3.12 -10.18 -12.73
CA GLY A 84 3.42 -9.35 -13.89
C GLY A 84 2.63 -8.05 -13.82
N VAL A 85 3.30 -6.91 -13.74
CA VAL A 85 2.69 -5.57 -13.66
C VAL A 85 2.67 -4.97 -15.06
N ILE A 86 1.48 -4.72 -15.62
CA ILE A 86 1.31 -4.35 -17.04
C ILE A 86 0.87 -2.91 -17.29
N ASP A 87 0.38 -2.21 -16.29
CA ASP A 87 -0.04 -0.83 -16.40
C ASP A 87 0.57 -0.01 -15.25
N LEU A 88 1.20 1.10 -15.60
CA LEU A 88 1.79 2.08 -14.68
C LEU A 88 1.26 3.49 -14.99
N GLY A 89 0.01 3.58 -15.48
CA GLY A 89 -0.62 4.83 -15.87
C GLY A 89 -0.85 5.80 -14.71
N LEU A 90 -0.97 5.30 -13.48
CA LEU A 90 -1.03 6.11 -12.27
C LEU A 90 0.07 5.66 -11.29
N VAL A 91 1.02 6.57 -11.03
CA VAL A 91 2.12 6.35 -10.10
C VAL A 91 2.17 7.45 -9.05
N GLY A 92 2.54 7.08 -7.82
CA GLY A 92 2.86 7.99 -6.73
C GLY A 92 4.37 8.12 -6.54
N ARG A 93 4.79 9.26 -6.01
CA ARG A 93 6.19 9.52 -5.64
C ARG A 93 6.26 10.12 -4.25
N LEU A 94 6.99 9.47 -3.36
CA LEU A 94 7.32 10.03 -2.06
C LEU A 94 8.73 10.63 -2.13
N THR A 95 8.86 11.86 -1.68
CA THR A 95 10.19 12.42 -1.39
C THR A 95 10.84 11.60 -0.27
N PRO A 96 12.19 11.59 -0.16
CA PRO A 96 12.85 10.89 0.94
C PRO A 96 12.28 11.26 2.31
N GLN A 97 12.01 12.55 2.55
CA GLN A 97 11.42 13.03 3.80
C GLN A 97 9.99 12.51 4.02
N MET A 98 9.14 12.52 2.98
CA MET A 98 7.78 12.00 3.09
C MET A 98 7.78 10.48 3.32
N ARG A 99 8.69 9.76 2.68
CA ARG A 99 8.87 8.32 2.87
C ARG A 99 9.25 8.00 4.32
N GLU A 100 10.22 8.72 4.89
CA GLU A 100 10.62 8.58 6.29
C GLU A 100 9.43 8.77 7.24
N LYS A 101 8.68 9.86 7.09
CA LYS A 101 7.48 10.11 7.90
C LYS A 101 6.39 9.05 7.73
N THR A 102 6.27 8.49 6.53
CA THR A 102 5.34 7.38 6.27
C THR A 102 5.79 6.11 6.99
N ILE A 103 7.09 5.84 7.02
CA ILE A 103 7.66 4.73 7.79
C ILE A 103 7.44 4.94 9.29
N ASP A 104 7.69 6.14 9.82
CA ASP A 104 7.47 6.47 11.23
C ASP A 104 6.01 6.26 11.64
N LEU A 105 5.06 6.68 10.79
CA LEU A 105 3.64 6.41 11.01
C LEU A 105 3.33 4.91 11.09
N MET A 106 3.91 4.12 10.18
CA MET A 106 3.69 2.67 10.17
C MET A 106 4.34 1.97 11.37
N ILE A 107 5.53 2.42 11.78
CA ILE A 107 6.18 1.93 13.00
C ILE A 107 5.33 2.23 14.23
N ALA A 108 4.84 3.47 14.37
CA ALA A 108 3.97 3.85 15.47
C ALA A 108 2.67 3.02 15.48
N ALA A 109 2.10 2.74 14.31
CA ALA A 109 0.92 1.88 14.18
C ALA A 109 1.19 0.44 14.61
N VAL A 110 2.34 -0.13 14.20
CA VAL A 110 2.77 -1.49 14.60
C VAL A 110 3.05 -1.60 16.10
N GLN A 111 3.56 -0.51 16.71
CA GLN A 111 3.81 -0.43 18.16
C GLN A 111 2.57 -0.09 18.99
N GLU A 112 1.44 0.15 18.33
CA GLU A 112 0.21 0.62 18.98
C GLU A 112 0.41 1.95 19.73
N ASP A 113 1.37 2.77 19.29
CA ASP A 113 1.70 4.07 19.87
C ASP A 113 0.80 5.19 19.30
N ALA A 114 -0.32 5.44 19.98
CA ALA A 114 -1.26 6.48 19.59
C ALA A 114 -0.62 7.89 19.51
N ARG A 115 0.37 8.16 20.36
CA ARG A 115 1.08 9.44 20.36
C ARG A 115 2.01 9.54 19.15
N GLY A 116 2.77 8.50 18.87
CA GLY A 116 3.61 8.41 17.67
C GLY A 116 2.80 8.56 16.39
N ILE A 117 1.60 7.95 16.33
CA ILE A 117 0.66 8.13 15.21
C ILE A 117 0.24 9.62 15.08
N ALA A 118 -0.11 10.30 16.18
CA ALA A 118 -0.48 11.70 16.16
C ALA A 118 0.68 12.60 15.71
N ASP A 119 1.89 12.34 16.21
CA ASP A 119 3.10 13.08 15.85
C ASP A 119 3.40 12.91 14.35
N ALA A 120 3.42 11.69 13.84
CA ALA A 120 3.67 11.40 12.43
C ALA A 120 2.61 12.02 11.50
N LEU A 121 1.31 11.91 11.83
CA LEU A 121 0.24 12.54 11.06
C LEU A 121 0.35 14.07 11.05
N TYR A 122 0.73 14.67 12.18
CA TYR A 122 0.92 16.12 12.26
C TYR A 122 2.10 16.57 11.38
N GLU A 123 3.17 15.80 11.32
CA GLU A 123 4.33 16.09 10.48
C GLU A 123 4.10 15.82 8.99
N ILE A 124 3.26 14.85 8.64
CA ILE A 124 2.84 14.59 7.26
C ILE A 124 1.93 15.71 6.76
N GLY A 125 0.99 16.16 7.61
CA GLY A 125 -0.01 17.14 7.25
C GLY A 125 0.55 18.56 7.12
N THR A 126 -0.05 19.35 6.22
CA THR A 126 0.22 20.78 6.10
C THR A 126 -0.86 21.56 6.83
N PRO A 127 -0.53 22.37 7.86
CA PRO A 127 -1.52 23.17 8.57
C PRO A 127 -2.14 24.24 7.64
N THR A 128 -3.46 24.22 7.48
CA THR A 128 -4.24 25.24 6.73
C THR A 128 -4.79 26.34 7.64
N ARG A 129 -4.76 26.12 8.96
CA ARG A 129 -5.14 27.05 10.03
C ARG A 129 -4.38 26.69 11.31
N LYS A 130 -4.52 27.53 12.36
CA LYS A 130 -3.96 27.19 13.68
C LYS A 130 -4.57 25.88 14.17
N VAL A 131 -3.75 24.85 14.35
CA VAL A 131 -4.17 23.55 14.87
C VAL A 131 -4.14 23.59 16.39
N ASP A 132 -5.25 23.19 17.02
CA ASP A 132 -5.24 22.85 18.45
C ASP A 132 -4.61 21.46 18.60
N ARG A 133 -3.29 21.45 18.85
CA ARG A 133 -2.51 20.24 18.96
C ARG A 133 -3.04 19.28 20.03
N LYS A 134 -3.44 19.82 21.19
CA LYS A 134 -3.94 19.00 22.29
C LYS A 134 -5.25 18.30 21.92
N ALA A 135 -6.17 19.02 21.29
CA ALA A 135 -7.41 18.44 20.81
C ALA A 135 -7.21 17.44 19.68
N PHE A 136 -6.24 17.71 18.78
CA PHE A 136 -5.85 16.77 17.72
C PHE A 136 -5.29 15.46 18.29
N ASP A 137 -4.34 15.54 19.23
CA ASP A 137 -3.73 14.36 19.89
C ASP A 137 -4.81 13.52 20.61
N ALA A 138 -5.75 14.16 21.29
CA ALA A 138 -6.86 13.48 21.95
C ALA A 138 -7.78 12.75 20.96
N GLU A 139 -8.04 13.35 19.79
CA GLU A 139 -8.87 12.71 18.75
C GLU A 139 -8.13 11.51 18.13
N VAL A 140 -6.83 11.64 17.84
CA VAL A 140 -6.05 10.52 17.32
C VAL A 140 -5.99 9.38 18.35
N ALA A 141 -5.78 9.68 19.63
CA ALA A 141 -5.79 8.68 20.70
C ALA A 141 -7.14 7.95 20.76
N ARG A 142 -8.25 8.70 20.70
CA ARG A 142 -9.61 8.13 20.68
C ARG A 142 -9.86 7.24 19.44
N LEU A 143 -9.33 7.63 18.29
CA LEU A 143 -9.40 6.81 17.08
C LEU A 143 -8.53 5.57 17.23
N ALA A 144 -7.31 5.73 17.73
CA ALA A 144 -6.39 4.61 17.97
C ALA A 144 -7.00 3.57 18.93
N GLU A 145 -7.62 3.98 20.05
CA GLU A 145 -8.32 3.07 20.98
C GLU A 145 -9.40 2.22 20.31
N ARG A 146 -10.01 2.71 19.24
CA ARG A 146 -11.03 1.96 18.50
C ARG A 146 -10.43 0.81 17.69
N TYR A 147 -9.18 0.95 17.28
CA TYR A 147 -8.46 0.01 16.42
C TYR A 147 -7.39 -0.78 17.17
N LEU A 148 -6.70 -0.15 18.12
CA LEU A 148 -5.70 -0.78 18.97
C LEU A 148 -6.38 -1.74 19.96
N GLY A 149 -5.81 -2.94 20.15
CA GLY A 149 -6.36 -3.97 21.01
C GLY A 149 -7.44 -4.86 20.39
N LYS A 150 -7.81 -4.63 19.12
CA LYS A 150 -8.51 -5.64 18.32
C LYS A 150 -7.51 -6.62 17.73
N GLN A 151 -7.95 -7.84 17.45
CA GLN A 151 -7.13 -8.69 16.58
C GLN A 151 -6.94 -7.95 15.26
N LEU A 152 -5.69 -7.82 14.80
CA LEU A 152 -5.36 -7.01 13.63
C LEU A 152 -6.17 -7.40 12.40
N GLY A 153 -6.51 -8.70 12.24
CA GLY A 153 -7.41 -9.19 11.18
C GLY A 153 -8.85 -8.64 11.20
N GLU A 154 -9.27 -8.03 12.32
CA GLU A 154 -10.58 -7.36 12.43
C GLU A 154 -10.51 -5.86 12.04
N ILE A 155 -9.31 -5.33 11.80
CA ILE A 155 -9.11 -3.94 11.40
C ILE A 155 -9.23 -3.84 9.88
N GLU A 156 -10.26 -3.14 9.41
CA GLU A 156 -10.32 -2.72 8.01
C GLU A 156 -9.38 -1.52 7.83
N LEU A 157 -8.24 -1.74 7.16
CA LEU A 157 -7.25 -0.71 6.87
C LEU A 157 -7.87 0.50 6.15
N SER A 158 -8.82 0.24 5.27
CA SER A 158 -9.60 1.27 4.57
C SER A 158 -10.33 2.21 5.50
N ARG A 159 -10.98 1.70 6.55
CA ARG A 159 -11.66 2.51 7.57
C ARG A 159 -10.67 3.29 8.42
N LEU A 160 -9.58 2.66 8.83
CA LEU A 160 -8.53 3.33 9.61
C LEU A 160 -7.96 4.53 8.84
N ILE A 161 -7.59 4.35 7.58
CA ILE A 161 -7.02 5.42 6.73
C ILE A 161 -8.05 6.56 6.55
N GLN A 162 -9.32 6.23 6.31
CA GLN A 162 -10.39 7.24 6.17
C GLN A 162 -10.64 8.00 7.48
N ASP A 163 -10.69 7.32 8.61
CA ASP A 163 -10.90 7.94 9.92
C ASP A 163 -9.74 8.86 10.31
N LEU A 164 -8.49 8.42 10.10
CA LEU A 164 -7.29 9.22 10.37
C LEU A 164 -7.20 10.44 9.45
N GLY A 165 -7.40 10.26 8.14
CA GLY A 165 -7.37 11.35 7.17
C GLY A 165 -8.50 12.37 7.39
N GLY A 166 -9.72 11.89 7.64
CA GLY A 166 -10.87 12.73 7.98
C GLY A 166 -10.69 13.46 9.32
N GLY A 167 -10.07 12.80 10.30
CA GLY A 167 -9.68 13.40 11.57
C GLY A 167 -8.71 14.58 11.36
N ALA A 168 -7.60 14.33 10.66
CA ALA A 168 -6.59 15.35 10.36
C ALA A 168 -7.21 16.58 9.67
N THR A 169 -8.03 16.37 8.65
CA THR A 169 -8.71 17.46 7.91
C THR A 169 -9.62 18.30 8.80
N ARG A 170 -10.38 17.69 9.72
CA ARG A 170 -11.22 18.43 10.68
C ARG A 170 -10.44 19.38 11.56
N PHE A 171 -9.21 19.01 11.91
CA PHE A 171 -8.29 19.87 12.68
C PHE A 171 -7.50 20.87 11.84
N GLY A 172 -7.72 20.90 10.52
CA GLY A 172 -7.08 21.83 9.62
C GLY A 172 -5.69 21.37 9.16
N LEU A 173 -5.45 20.07 9.15
CA LEU A 173 -4.29 19.47 8.54
C LEU A 173 -4.68 18.93 7.15
N GLU A 174 -4.10 19.49 6.11
CA GLU A 174 -4.23 18.99 4.74
C GLU A 174 -3.22 17.89 4.51
N ILE A 175 -3.72 16.71 4.16
CA ILE A 175 -2.87 15.54 3.89
C ILE A 175 -2.38 15.61 2.43
N PRO A 176 -1.06 15.50 2.18
CA PRO A 176 -0.51 15.55 0.83
C PRO A 176 -1.10 14.48 -0.09
N PRO A 177 -1.39 14.80 -1.37
CA PRO A 177 -1.99 13.86 -2.32
C PRO A 177 -1.19 12.56 -2.48
N ASP A 178 0.13 12.63 -2.53
CA ASP A 178 0.99 11.44 -2.67
C ASP A 178 0.85 10.48 -1.48
N PHE A 179 0.67 11.01 -0.26
CA PHE A 179 0.38 10.18 0.92
C PHE A 179 -1.00 9.51 0.82
N LEU A 180 -2.01 10.24 0.32
CA LEU A 180 -3.34 9.66 0.09
C LEU A 180 -3.30 8.55 -0.97
N LEU A 181 -2.41 8.64 -1.95
CA LEU A 181 -2.19 7.59 -2.94
C LEU A 181 -1.60 6.31 -2.32
N VAL A 182 -0.73 6.43 -1.31
CA VAL A 182 -0.27 5.25 -0.52
C VAL A 182 -1.45 4.57 0.15
N GLY A 183 -2.29 5.35 0.83
CA GLY A 183 -3.50 4.83 1.46
C GLY A 183 -4.42 4.12 0.45
N LYS A 184 -4.66 4.74 -0.70
CA LYS A 184 -5.46 4.16 -1.79
C LYS A 184 -4.87 2.83 -2.27
N ALA A 185 -3.56 2.76 -2.48
CA ALA A 185 -2.90 1.54 -2.94
C ALA A 185 -3.06 0.40 -1.92
N LEU A 186 -2.86 0.68 -0.64
CA LEU A 186 -3.03 -0.30 0.43
C LEU A 186 -4.48 -0.78 0.55
N MET A 187 -5.46 0.14 0.50
CA MET A 187 -6.88 -0.21 0.52
C MET A 187 -7.29 -1.08 -0.66
N THR A 188 -6.77 -0.79 -1.86
CA THR A 188 -7.07 -1.58 -3.06
C THR A 188 -6.56 -3.01 -2.91
N ILE A 189 -5.33 -3.18 -2.39
CA ILE A 189 -4.74 -4.51 -2.18
C ILE A 189 -5.48 -5.27 -1.07
N GLU A 190 -5.87 -4.60 0.02
CA GLU A 190 -6.68 -5.23 1.07
C GLU A 190 -7.99 -5.75 0.50
N GLY A 191 -8.72 -4.92 -0.26
CA GLY A 191 -10.00 -5.30 -0.85
C GLY A 191 -9.88 -6.52 -1.75
N VAL A 192 -8.98 -6.46 -2.74
CA VAL A 192 -8.73 -7.59 -3.67
C VAL A 192 -8.16 -8.80 -2.92
N GLY A 193 -7.26 -8.56 -1.97
CA GLY A 193 -6.63 -9.61 -1.20
C GLY A 193 -7.66 -10.43 -0.42
N LYS A 194 -8.61 -9.79 0.26
CA LYS A 194 -9.69 -10.47 1.00
C LYS A 194 -10.65 -11.25 0.10
N GLU A 195 -10.79 -10.89 -1.17
CA GLU A 195 -11.59 -11.66 -2.13
C GLU A 195 -10.91 -12.98 -2.54
N ILE A 196 -9.58 -13.02 -2.65
CA ILE A 196 -8.82 -14.18 -3.11
C ILE A 196 -8.13 -14.96 -1.99
N TYR A 197 -7.98 -14.37 -0.83
CA TYR A 197 -7.44 -14.94 0.41
C TYR A 197 -8.13 -14.26 1.61
N PRO A 198 -9.31 -14.76 2.06
CA PRO A 198 -10.12 -14.13 3.11
C PRO A 198 -9.41 -13.94 4.45
N GLU A 199 -8.41 -14.80 4.75
CA GLU A 199 -7.59 -14.72 5.97
C GLU A 199 -6.50 -13.65 5.90
N LEU A 200 -6.41 -12.87 4.81
CA LEU A 200 -5.40 -11.83 4.65
C LEU A 200 -5.51 -10.76 5.74
N ASP A 201 -4.44 -10.63 6.50
CA ASP A 201 -4.19 -9.51 7.38
C ASP A 201 -2.99 -8.69 6.85
N VAL A 202 -3.30 -7.55 6.23
CA VAL A 202 -2.28 -6.69 5.60
C VAL A 202 -1.30 -6.16 6.65
N PHE A 203 -1.78 -5.81 7.87
CA PHE A 203 -0.91 -5.31 8.93
C PHE A 203 0.06 -6.39 9.44
N GLU A 204 -0.44 -7.59 9.73
CA GLU A 204 0.41 -8.69 10.18
C GLU A 204 1.43 -9.08 9.10
N GLU A 205 1.06 -9.08 7.83
CA GLU A 205 1.98 -9.37 6.73
C GLU A 205 3.05 -8.27 6.55
N MET A 206 2.74 -7.01 6.84
CA MET A 206 3.67 -5.88 6.75
C MET A 206 4.54 -5.71 8.01
N LYS A 207 4.06 -6.13 9.17
CA LYS A 207 4.71 -5.95 10.47
C LYS A 207 6.17 -6.43 10.52
N PRO A 208 6.56 -7.60 9.99
CA PRO A 208 7.95 -8.04 10.01
C PRO A 208 8.91 -7.09 9.27
N TYR A 209 8.42 -6.39 8.24
CA TYR A 209 9.22 -5.39 7.55
C TYR A 209 9.52 -4.19 8.46
N PHE A 210 8.49 -3.60 9.08
CA PHE A 210 8.67 -2.44 9.96
C PHE A 210 9.43 -2.78 11.24
N MET A 211 9.25 -3.97 11.79
CA MET A 211 10.01 -4.44 12.96
C MET A 211 11.53 -4.54 12.70
N ARG A 212 11.94 -4.76 11.44
CA ARG A 212 13.39 -4.78 11.09
C ARG A 212 13.98 -3.37 10.94
N LEU A 213 13.17 -2.34 10.81
CA LEU A 213 13.61 -0.95 10.67
C LEU A 213 13.75 -0.25 12.02
N MET A 214 13.23 -0.85 13.10
CA MET A 214 13.34 -0.40 14.49
C MET A 214 14.69 -0.81 15.08
#